data_44ec248ff85d8208e499b0c5ac00ae86
#
_entry.id   44ec248ff85d8208e499b0c5ac00ae86
#
_cell.length_a   1.000
_cell.length_b   1.000
_cell.length_c   1.000
_cell.angle_alpha   90.00
_cell.angle_beta   90.00
_cell.angle_gamma   90.00
#
_symmetry.space_group_name_H-M   'P 1'
#
loop_
_entity.id
_entity.type
_entity.pdbx_description
1 polymer ?
#
loop_
_entity_poly.entity_id
_entity_poly.type
_entity_poly.pdbx_seq_one_letter_code
_entity_poly.pdbx_strand_id
1 'polypeptide(L)'
;DDNVDYCANTVPPETSKFPDGSDVEVFSMKALKQANTEVKNTHLREHVTFQFWQDDKYTSSQYTQDKDWSKYRITVDYPEDFEVVEYVFSELKAKKISGSLNEIIKIIDNNQEIKEKNSQYFFGQGWDK
;
A
#
# COMPACT_ATOMS: atom_id res chain seq x y z
N ASP A 1 13.38 -13.24 -8.54
CA ASP A 1 13.25 -14.13 -9.72
C ASP A 1 13.42 -13.28 -10.96
N ASP A 2 14.42 -13.58 -11.80
CA ASP A 2 14.86 -12.72 -12.91
C ASP A 2 13.84 -12.60 -14.07
N ASN A 3 12.67 -13.21 -13.91
CA ASN A 3 11.61 -13.27 -14.93
C ASN A 3 10.32 -12.56 -14.58
N VAL A 4 10.30 -11.74 -13.54
CA VAL A 4 9.11 -10.99 -13.14
C VAL A 4 9.29 -9.51 -13.48
N ASP A 5 8.34 -8.95 -14.20
CA ASP A 5 8.37 -7.53 -14.60
C ASP A 5 7.99 -6.60 -13.44
N TYR A 6 7.13 -7.09 -12.53
CA TYR A 6 6.58 -6.33 -11.42
C TYR A 6 6.30 -7.21 -10.21
N CYS A 7 6.57 -6.71 -9.01
CA CYS A 7 6.21 -7.33 -7.74
C CYS A 7 5.77 -6.25 -6.75
N ALA A 8 4.66 -6.49 -6.05
CA ALA A 8 4.18 -5.61 -5.00
C ALA A 8 3.65 -6.39 -3.80
N ASN A 9 3.45 -5.72 -2.67
CA ASN A 9 2.88 -6.34 -1.47
C ASN A 9 1.39 -6.05 -1.30
N THR A 10 0.88 -4.94 -1.84
CA THR A 10 -0.49 -4.46 -1.61
C THR A 10 -1.44 -4.69 -2.78
N VAL A 11 -0.94 -4.97 -3.97
CA VAL A 11 -1.76 -5.23 -5.16
C VAL A 11 -1.51 -6.63 -5.72
N PRO A 12 -2.56 -7.32 -6.22
CA PRO A 12 -3.95 -6.92 -6.20
C PRO A 12 -4.52 -6.87 -4.76
N PRO A 13 -5.41 -5.91 -4.44
CA PRO A 13 -5.85 -5.66 -3.06
C PRO A 13 -6.64 -6.82 -2.44
N GLU A 14 -7.37 -7.60 -3.25
CA GLU A 14 -8.21 -8.71 -2.77
C GLU A 14 -7.41 -9.84 -2.12
N THR A 15 -6.14 -9.95 -2.42
CA THR A 15 -5.25 -11.00 -1.92
C THR A 15 -4.14 -10.47 -1.00
N SER A 16 -4.06 -9.13 -0.85
CA SER A 16 -3.07 -8.50 0.02
C SER A 16 -3.34 -8.79 1.48
N LYS A 17 -2.27 -9.04 2.23
CA LYS A 17 -2.27 -9.12 3.70
C LYS A 17 -1.59 -7.94 4.37
N PHE A 18 -1.28 -6.89 3.61
CA PHE A 18 -0.60 -5.71 4.11
C PHE A 18 -1.58 -4.55 4.30
N PRO A 19 -1.31 -3.65 5.25
CA PRO A 19 -2.10 -2.44 5.42
C PRO A 19 -2.04 -1.53 4.19
N ASP A 20 -3.14 -0.86 3.88
CA ASP A 20 -3.15 0.28 2.97
C ASP A 20 -2.18 1.37 3.46
N GLY A 21 -1.28 1.83 2.57
CA GLY A 21 -0.22 2.80 2.89
C GLY A 21 1.11 2.17 3.32
N SER A 22 1.24 0.83 3.29
CA SER A 22 2.52 0.15 3.45
C SER A 22 3.11 -0.35 2.12
N ASP A 23 2.76 0.31 1.04
CA ASP A 23 3.01 -0.10 -0.33
C ASP A 23 4.49 -0.12 -0.66
N VAL A 24 4.91 -1.25 -1.22
CA VAL A 24 6.24 -1.42 -1.82
C VAL A 24 6.06 -2.08 -3.18
N GLU A 25 6.55 -1.41 -4.20
CA GLU A 25 6.51 -1.87 -5.58
C GLU A 25 7.92 -1.97 -6.15
N VAL A 26 8.20 -3.06 -6.82
CA VAL A 26 9.47 -3.31 -7.51
C VAL A 26 9.17 -3.71 -8.96
N PHE A 27 9.76 -3.02 -9.91
CA PHE A 27 9.55 -3.29 -11.33
C PHE A 27 10.83 -3.14 -12.13
N SER A 28 10.89 -3.83 -13.26
CA SER A 28 12.04 -3.76 -14.14
C SER A 28 12.05 -2.43 -14.92
N MET A 29 13.24 -1.89 -15.16
CA MET A 29 13.40 -0.71 -16.05
C MET A 29 12.93 -0.99 -17.48
N LYS A 30 12.94 -2.25 -17.91
CA LYS A 30 12.40 -2.68 -19.20
C LYS A 30 10.90 -2.49 -19.24
N ALA A 31 10.18 -3.00 -18.22
CA ALA A 31 8.72 -2.85 -18.09
C ALA A 31 8.30 -1.36 -18.03
N LEU A 32 9.01 -0.56 -17.24
CA LEU A 32 8.72 0.88 -17.14
C LEU A 32 8.89 1.62 -18.48
N LYS A 33 9.95 1.35 -19.21
CA LYS A 33 10.19 1.95 -20.55
C LYS A 33 9.11 1.52 -21.54
N GLN A 34 8.72 0.24 -21.53
CA GLN A 34 7.65 -0.28 -22.37
C GLN A 34 6.33 0.42 -22.04
N ALA A 35 5.92 0.47 -20.76
CA ALA A 35 4.71 1.13 -20.32
C ALA A 35 4.68 2.61 -20.72
N ASN A 36 5.79 3.34 -20.53
CA ASN A 36 5.87 4.75 -20.93
C ASN A 36 5.64 4.97 -22.43
N THR A 37 6.04 4.03 -23.26
CA THR A 37 5.88 4.09 -24.72
C THR A 37 4.47 3.71 -25.16
N GLU A 38 3.90 2.66 -24.58
CA GLU A 38 2.68 2.00 -25.04
C GLU A 38 1.42 2.53 -24.37
N VAL A 39 1.48 2.84 -23.05
CA VAL A 39 0.30 3.25 -22.27
C VAL A 39 -0.08 4.69 -22.60
N LYS A 40 -1.28 4.88 -23.18
CA LYS A 40 -1.84 6.19 -23.56
C LYS A 40 -3.03 6.59 -22.69
N ASN A 41 -3.63 5.66 -21.96
CA ASN A 41 -4.75 5.92 -21.06
C ASN A 41 -4.28 6.83 -19.91
N THR A 42 -4.97 7.97 -19.70
CA THR A 42 -4.59 9.00 -18.72
C THR A 42 -4.65 8.44 -17.29
N HIS A 43 -5.67 7.66 -16.95
CA HIS A 43 -5.83 7.03 -15.64
C HIS A 43 -4.65 6.09 -15.32
N LEU A 44 -4.28 5.20 -16.27
CA LEU A 44 -3.12 4.31 -16.09
C LEU A 44 -1.79 5.08 -16.00
N ARG A 45 -1.71 6.26 -16.62
CA ARG A 45 -0.51 7.10 -16.51
C ARG A 45 -0.45 7.86 -15.19
N GLU A 46 -1.58 8.23 -14.62
CA GLU A 46 -1.67 8.84 -13.29
C GLU A 46 -1.20 7.85 -12.21
N HIS A 47 -1.68 6.62 -12.27
CA HIS A 47 -1.36 5.56 -11.31
C HIS A 47 -0.12 4.73 -11.68
N VAL A 48 0.69 5.19 -12.58
CA VAL A 48 2.00 4.70 -13.09
C VAL A 48 2.17 3.17 -13.18
N THR A 49 1.80 2.41 -12.16
CA THR A 49 2.06 0.97 -12.02
C THR A 49 0.84 0.08 -12.22
N PHE A 50 -0.37 0.66 -12.36
CA PHE A 50 -1.62 -0.12 -12.53
C PHE A 50 -1.56 -1.11 -13.70
N GLN A 51 -0.99 -0.71 -14.84
CA GLN A 51 -0.86 -1.59 -15.99
C GLN A 51 -0.03 -2.86 -15.71
N PHE A 52 0.89 -2.85 -14.75
CA PHE A 52 1.76 -4.00 -14.50
C PHE A 52 1.05 -5.19 -13.86
N TRP A 53 -0.03 -4.94 -13.12
CA TRP A 53 -0.81 -5.99 -12.47
C TRP A 53 -2.22 -6.15 -13.04
N GLN A 54 -2.63 -5.26 -13.97
CA GLN A 54 -3.93 -5.33 -14.67
C GLN A 54 -3.82 -5.83 -16.11
N ASP A 55 -2.64 -5.82 -16.72
CA ASP A 55 -2.43 -6.23 -18.12
C ASP A 55 -1.56 -7.50 -18.17
N ASP A 56 -2.12 -8.59 -18.68
CA ASP A 56 -1.49 -9.93 -18.78
C ASP A 56 -0.19 -9.95 -19.59
N LYS A 57 0.15 -8.88 -20.30
CA LYS A 57 1.42 -8.79 -21.03
C LYS A 57 2.63 -8.57 -20.10
N TYR A 58 2.42 -8.18 -18.86
CA TYR A 58 3.47 -8.08 -17.85
C TYR A 58 3.41 -9.28 -16.91
N THR A 59 4.57 -9.83 -16.60
CA THR A 59 4.68 -10.86 -15.56
C THR A 59 4.65 -10.21 -14.19
N SER A 60 3.58 -10.42 -13.43
CA SER A 60 3.45 -9.85 -12.08
C SER A 60 3.45 -10.92 -10.99
N SER A 61 3.89 -10.55 -9.80
CA SER A 61 3.80 -11.37 -8.61
C SER A 61 3.43 -10.52 -7.39
N GLN A 62 2.87 -11.16 -6.38
CA GLN A 62 2.57 -10.50 -5.11
C GLN A 62 3.44 -11.06 -4.00
N TYR A 63 4.14 -10.17 -3.28
CA TYR A 63 4.80 -10.53 -2.04
C TYR A 63 3.77 -10.65 -0.92
N THR A 64 3.75 -11.74 -0.19
CA THR A 64 2.77 -12.01 0.88
C THR A 64 3.45 -12.31 2.21
N GLN A 65 2.68 -12.28 3.28
CA GLN A 65 3.09 -12.61 4.65
C GLN A 65 2.05 -13.53 5.31
N ASP A 66 2.43 -14.17 6.43
CA ASP A 66 1.50 -15.05 7.17
C ASP A 66 0.42 -14.26 7.90
N LYS A 67 0.80 -13.15 8.54
CA LYS A 67 -0.13 -12.30 9.30
C LYS A 67 -0.97 -11.45 8.36
N ASP A 68 -2.28 -11.45 8.57
CA ASP A 68 -3.20 -10.59 7.83
C ASP A 68 -3.41 -9.27 8.58
N TRP A 69 -2.91 -8.20 7.97
CA TRP A 69 -3.06 -6.81 8.43
C TRP A 69 -3.80 -5.93 7.41
N SER A 70 -4.45 -6.53 6.41
CA SER A 70 -5.16 -5.81 5.34
C SER A 70 -6.27 -4.88 5.83
N LYS A 71 -6.79 -5.12 7.04
CA LYS A 71 -7.81 -4.27 7.69
C LYS A 71 -7.28 -2.94 8.25
N TYR A 72 -5.97 -2.76 8.33
CA TYR A 72 -5.37 -1.51 8.82
C TYR A 72 -5.13 -0.56 7.65
N ARG A 73 -5.27 0.74 7.95
CA ARG A 73 -5.02 1.81 7.00
C ARG A 73 -4.07 2.83 7.62
N ILE A 74 -2.91 3.02 6.99
CA ILE A 74 -1.82 3.90 7.43
C ILE A 74 -1.38 4.87 6.32
N THR A 75 -2.16 5.01 5.26
CA THR A 75 -2.03 6.05 4.25
C THR A 75 -2.60 7.39 4.75
N VAL A 76 -2.41 8.49 4.01
CA VAL A 76 -2.91 9.82 4.37
C VAL A 76 -3.63 10.43 3.18
N ASP A 77 -4.93 10.18 3.07
CA ASP A 77 -5.81 10.76 2.05
C ASP A 77 -6.91 11.62 2.65
N TYR A 78 -7.26 11.38 3.92
CA TYR A 78 -8.34 12.05 4.65
C TYR A 78 -7.83 12.61 5.98
N PRO A 79 -8.53 13.60 6.59
CA PRO A 79 -8.15 14.15 7.89
C PRO A 79 -8.00 13.09 8.99
N GLU A 80 -8.88 12.09 9.01
CA GLU A 80 -8.85 10.99 9.98
C GLU A 80 -7.60 10.11 9.82
N ASP A 81 -7.12 9.92 8.60
CA ASP A 81 -5.85 9.23 8.34
C ASP A 81 -4.68 9.98 8.97
N PHE A 82 -4.69 11.31 8.83
CA PHE A 82 -3.64 12.15 9.40
C PHE A 82 -3.60 12.03 10.93
N GLU A 83 -4.77 12.02 11.61
CA GLU A 83 -4.84 11.83 13.05
C GLU A 83 -4.23 10.49 13.49
N VAL A 84 -4.52 9.40 12.75
CA VAL A 84 -3.92 8.07 13.02
C VAL A 84 -2.40 8.12 12.88
N VAL A 85 -1.90 8.68 11.79
CA VAL A 85 -0.47 8.76 11.51
C VAL A 85 0.24 9.66 12.53
N GLU A 86 -0.32 10.82 12.88
CA GLU A 86 0.22 11.72 13.90
C GLU A 86 0.32 11.02 15.26
N TYR A 87 -0.73 10.30 15.67
CA TYR A 87 -0.71 9.50 16.89
C TYR A 87 0.40 8.44 16.87
N VAL A 88 0.48 7.67 15.79
CA VAL A 88 1.53 6.64 15.63
C VAL A 88 2.93 7.24 15.75
N PHE A 89 3.20 8.34 15.03
CA PHE A 89 4.50 9.02 15.12
C PHE A 89 4.82 9.52 16.52
N SER A 90 3.84 10.07 17.24
CA SER A 90 4.02 10.53 18.62
C SER A 90 4.42 9.39 19.56
N GLU A 91 3.77 8.23 19.43
CA GLU A 91 4.05 7.03 20.21
C GLU A 91 5.43 6.42 19.87
N LEU A 92 5.79 6.34 18.59
CA LEU A 92 7.12 5.88 18.16
C LEU A 92 8.22 6.75 18.76
N LYS A 93 8.04 8.07 18.70
CA LYS A 93 8.99 9.04 19.29
C LYS A 93 9.10 8.90 20.80
N ALA A 94 7.96 8.80 21.50
CA ALA A 94 7.93 8.65 22.96
C ALA A 94 8.61 7.35 23.41
N LYS A 95 8.38 6.26 22.69
CA LYS A 95 8.95 4.94 22.99
C LYS A 95 10.38 4.74 22.46
N LYS A 96 10.88 5.66 21.63
CA LYS A 96 12.20 5.58 20.97
C LYS A 96 12.40 4.27 20.17
N ILE A 97 11.39 3.86 19.42
CA ILE A 97 11.41 2.65 18.59
C ILE A 97 11.42 3.02 17.10
N SER A 98 11.85 2.08 16.25
CA SER A 98 12.15 2.33 14.84
C SER A 98 10.91 2.50 13.95
N GLY A 99 9.77 1.96 14.34
CA GLY A 99 8.54 2.00 13.54
C GLY A 99 8.46 0.88 12.51
N SER A 100 8.89 -0.32 12.85
CA SER A 100 8.57 -1.49 12.03
C SER A 100 7.05 -1.66 11.92
N LEU A 101 6.58 -2.28 10.83
CA LEU A 101 5.15 -2.49 10.62
C LEU A 101 4.48 -3.18 11.82
N ASN A 102 5.14 -4.17 12.42
CA ASN A 102 4.64 -4.84 13.63
C ASN A 102 4.51 -3.90 14.84
N GLU A 103 5.40 -2.93 15.00
CA GLU A 103 5.34 -1.92 16.07
C GLU A 103 4.19 -0.93 15.82
N ILE A 104 4.03 -0.49 14.58
CA ILE A 104 2.92 0.40 14.16
C ILE A 104 1.58 -0.26 14.44
N ILE A 105 1.39 -1.51 13.99
CA ILE A 105 0.15 -2.25 14.23
C ILE A 105 -0.13 -2.42 15.73
N LYS A 106 0.87 -2.73 16.55
CA LYS A 106 0.71 -2.80 18.01
C LYS A 106 0.32 -1.47 18.64
N ILE A 107 0.85 -0.35 18.14
CA ILE A 107 0.47 0.99 18.62
C ILE A 107 -1.01 1.23 18.33
N ILE A 108 -1.46 0.96 17.12
CA ILE A 108 -2.86 1.11 16.72
C ILE A 108 -3.78 0.19 17.55
N ASP A 109 -3.41 -1.08 17.72
CA ASP A 109 -4.20 -2.05 18.47
C ASP A 109 -4.35 -1.71 19.95
N ASN A 110 -3.41 -0.98 20.53
CA ASN A 110 -3.46 -0.55 21.94
C ASN A 110 -4.36 0.66 22.17
N ASN A 111 -4.93 1.28 21.13
CA ASN A 111 -5.84 2.41 21.23
C ASN A 111 -7.05 2.21 20.31
N GLN A 112 -8.19 1.81 20.90
CA GLN A 112 -9.41 1.49 20.15
C GLN A 112 -9.95 2.70 19.39
N GLU A 113 -9.88 3.91 19.93
CA GLU A 113 -10.31 5.12 19.24
C GLU A 113 -9.50 5.37 17.97
N ILE A 114 -8.18 5.24 18.04
CA ILE A 114 -7.29 5.38 16.88
C ILE A 114 -7.54 4.26 15.86
N LYS A 115 -7.74 3.04 16.33
CA LYS A 115 -8.02 1.88 15.46
C LYS A 115 -9.29 2.05 14.63
N GLU A 116 -10.29 2.71 15.19
CA GLU A 116 -11.60 2.95 14.56
C GLU A 116 -11.64 4.27 13.76
N LYS A 117 -10.70 5.18 13.99
CA LYS A 117 -10.73 6.56 13.47
C LYS A 117 -10.94 6.65 11.95
N ASN A 118 -10.26 5.81 11.18
CA ASN A 118 -10.33 5.79 9.71
C ASN A 118 -10.91 4.48 9.14
N SER A 119 -11.54 3.66 9.98
CA SER A 119 -12.07 2.33 9.58
C SER A 119 -13.22 2.39 8.56
N GLN A 120 -13.81 3.57 8.34
CA GLN A 120 -14.83 3.80 7.32
C GLN A 120 -14.27 3.83 5.89
N TYR A 121 -12.97 3.99 5.72
CA TYR A 121 -12.30 4.05 4.43
C TYR A 121 -11.74 2.68 4.04
N PHE A 122 -11.85 2.33 2.76
CA PHE A 122 -11.35 1.06 2.23
C PHE A 122 -10.19 1.26 1.27
N PHE A 123 -9.45 0.21 1.05
CA PHE A 123 -8.31 0.19 0.13
C PHE A 123 -8.74 0.57 -1.30
N GLY A 124 -8.03 1.50 -1.94
CA GLY A 124 -8.33 1.93 -3.29
C GLY A 124 -9.54 2.86 -3.44
N GLN A 125 -10.12 3.37 -2.37
CA GLN A 125 -11.31 4.26 -2.41
C GLN A 125 -11.11 5.51 -3.30
N GLY A 126 -9.90 5.92 -3.57
CA GLY A 126 -9.57 7.07 -4.42
C GLY A 126 -9.30 6.74 -5.89
N TRP A 127 -9.26 5.46 -6.27
CA TRP A 127 -8.77 5.04 -7.58
C TRP A 127 -9.75 5.27 -8.74
N ASP A 128 -11.05 5.38 -8.45
CA ASP A 128 -12.11 5.54 -9.44
C ASP A 128 -12.53 7.01 -9.69
N LYS A 129 -11.70 7.98 -9.28
CA LYS A 129 -12.00 9.41 -9.42
C LYS A 129 -11.43 10.01 -10.68
#